data_01dbdd25b53e542d6fce9f219d7e7f4c
#
_entry.id   01dbdd25b53e542d6fce9f219d7e7f4c
#
_cell.length_a   1.000
_cell.length_b   1.000
_cell.length_c   1.000
_cell.angle_alpha   90.00
_cell.angle_beta   90.00
_cell.angle_gamma   90.00
#
_symmetry.space_group_name_H-M   'P 1'
#
loop_
_entity.id
_entity.type
_entity.pdbx_description
1 polymer ?
#
loop_
_entity_poly.entity_id
_entity_poly.type
_entity_poly.pdbx_seq_one_letter_code
_entity_poly.pdbx_strand_id
1 'polypeptide(L)'
;YDWAPPAVEHQGRADIDGVHYILAAEESVRTGAIVSGQADIARQISAPQEGLLENKGVQIISHGTNSINNQLGFRFNHPFLQDKRVREAIIHGIDREEILRVLFSESYPLAQSSVAQTGLGFKDQSAAYTFDPEESKRLLDEAGWKPGPDGIRVKDGKRLVLRSNTALPQPRSKEVMTMVQDQLGALGIAIEINPGDQATQNADAKSIDKVQLYHIMVGRADYDVIASMYSV
;
A
#
# COMPACT_ATOMS: atom_id res chain seq x y z
N TYR A 1 -24.78 -26.81 -8.19
CA TYR A 1 -23.75 -26.82 -9.21
C TYR A 1 -22.68 -27.83 -8.84
N ASP A 2 -22.51 -28.88 -9.67
CA ASP A 2 -21.53 -29.99 -9.50
C ASP A 2 -20.08 -29.56 -9.82
N TRP A 3 -19.89 -28.33 -10.29
CA TRP A 3 -18.57 -27.75 -10.48
C TRP A 3 -18.03 -27.01 -9.24
N ALA A 4 -18.82 -26.87 -8.17
CA ALA A 4 -18.37 -26.22 -6.96
C ALA A 4 -17.18 -26.97 -6.34
N PRO A 5 -16.09 -26.26 -5.92
CA PRO A 5 -14.95 -26.92 -5.28
C PRO A 5 -15.40 -27.72 -4.04
N PRO A 6 -14.76 -28.85 -3.74
CA PRO A 6 -15.12 -29.68 -2.56
C PRO A 6 -15.03 -28.94 -1.22
N ALA A 7 -14.27 -27.86 -1.17
CA ALA A 7 -14.12 -26.99 0.00
C ALA A 7 -15.31 -26.05 0.25
N VAL A 8 -16.27 -25.96 -0.68
CA VAL A 8 -17.49 -25.18 -0.48
C VAL A 8 -18.45 -26.02 0.37
N GLU A 9 -18.81 -25.46 1.53
CA GLU A 9 -19.62 -26.14 2.55
C GLU A 9 -21.00 -26.57 2.02
N HIS A 10 -21.60 -25.71 1.16
CA HIS A 10 -22.87 -26.01 0.51
C HIS A 10 -22.67 -26.32 -0.98
N GLN A 11 -22.90 -27.57 -1.32
CA GLN A 11 -22.90 -28.09 -2.71
C GLN A 11 -24.32 -27.97 -3.27
N GLY A 12 -24.43 -27.55 -4.54
CA GLY A 12 -25.72 -27.49 -5.21
C GLY A 12 -26.21 -26.08 -5.52
N ARG A 13 -27.54 -25.90 -5.53
CA ARG A 13 -28.13 -24.57 -5.82
C ARG A 13 -27.92 -23.62 -4.64
N ALA A 14 -27.63 -22.36 -4.95
CA ALA A 14 -27.57 -21.31 -3.92
C ALA A 14 -28.96 -21.10 -3.28
N ASP A 15 -28.99 -20.77 -1.99
CA ASP A 15 -30.22 -20.53 -1.22
C ASP A 15 -30.88 -19.17 -1.55
N ILE A 16 -30.20 -18.35 -2.39
CA ILE A 16 -30.70 -17.06 -2.88
C ILE A 16 -31.07 -17.15 -4.36
N ASP A 17 -32.08 -16.40 -4.77
CA ASP A 17 -32.55 -16.39 -6.17
C ASP A 17 -31.66 -15.53 -7.07
N GLY A 18 -30.97 -14.54 -6.54
CA GLY A 18 -30.09 -13.66 -7.32
C GLY A 18 -29.35 -12.66 -6.47
N VAL A 19 -28.40 -11.98 -7.12
CA VAL A 19 -27.62 -10.88 -6.54
C VAL A 19 -27.76 -9.66 -7.43
N HIS A 20 -28.18 -8.54 -6.83
CA HIS A 20 -28.24 -7.25 -7.51
C HIS A 20 -27.05 -6.39 -7.08
N TYR A 21 -26.17 -6.04 -8.03
CA TYR A 21 -25.02 -5.18 -7.78
C TYR A 21 -25.37 -3.70 -8.01
N ILE A 22 -25.17 -2.89 -6.98
CA ILE A 22 -25.34 -1.42 -7.03
C ILE A 22 -23.94 -0.80 -7.04
N LEU A 23 -23.62 -0.04 -8.07
CA LEU A 23 -22.35 0.70 -8.14
C LEU A 23 -22.50 2.01 -7.38
N ALA A 24 -21.79 2.15 -6.27
CA ALA A 24 -21.71 3.35 -5.48
C ALA A 24 -20.24 3.72 -5.23
N ALA A 25 -19.75 4.73 -5.94
CA ALA A 25 -18.37 5.18 -5.84
C ALA A 25 -18.05 5.75 -4.46
N GLU A 26 -18.98 6.57 -3.92
CA GLU A 26 -18.81 7.21 -2.64
C GLU A 26 -19.08 6.25 -1.47
N GLU A 27 -18.18 6.23 -0.51
CA GLU A 27 -18.29 5.37 0.68
C GLU A 27 -19.54 5.71 1.51
N SER A 28 -19.87 6.99 1.68
CA SER A 28 -21.04 7.45 2.40
C SER A 28 -22.36 6.91 1.82
N VAL A 29 -22.42 6.72 0.50
CA VAL A 29 -23.57 6.10 -0.18
C VAL A 29 -23.64 4.61 0.15
N ARG A 30 -22.50 3.90 0.15
CA ARG A 30 -22.46 2.48 0.51
C ARG A 30 -22.84 2.23 1.97
N THR A 31 -22.28 3.01 2.89
CA THR A 31 -22.60 2.90 4.33
C THR A 31 -24.04 3.31 4.63
N GLY A 32 -24.56 4.34 3.96
CA GLY A 32 -25.96 4.75 4.06
C GLY A 32 -26.92 3.66 3.58
N ALA A 33 -26.61 2.99 2.47
CA ALA A 33 -27.43 1.91 1.93
C ALA A 33 -27.54 0.71 2.88
N ILE A 34 -26.44 0.32 3.54
CA ILE A 34 -26.44 -0.74 4.56
C ILE A 34 -27.28 -0.31 5.77
N VAL A 35 -27.04 0.86 6.32
CA VAL A 35 -27.74 1.35 7.53
C VAL A 35 -29.25 1.51 7.29
N SER A 36 -29.66 1.87 6.08
CA SER A 36 -31.08 2.01 5.72
C SER A 36 -31.76 0.71 5.29
N GLY A 37 -31.02 -0.40 5.16
CA GLY A 37 -31.53 -1.66 4.67
C GLY A 37 -31.81 -1.68 3.16
N GLN A 38 -31.23 -0.74 2.40
CA GLN A 38 -31.30 -0.74 0.93
C GLN A 38 -30.30 -1.70 0.29
N ALA A 39 -29.31 -2.14 1.04
CA ALA A 39 -28.36 -3.16 0.65
C ALA A 39 -28.10 -4.10 1.84
N ASP A 40 -27.86 -5.37 1.52
CA ASP A 40 -27.55 -6.42 2.52
C ASP A 40 -26.04 -6.52 2.75
N ILE A 41 -25.22 -6.21 1.75
CA ILE A 41 -23.75 -6.30 1.80
C ILE A 41 -23.15 -5.06 1.14
N ALA A 42 -22.17 -4.44 1.81
CA ALA A 42 -21.31 -3.43 1.20
C ALA A 42 -19.84 -3.81 1.30
N ARG A 43 -19.05 -3.38 0.34
CA ARG A 43 -17.60 -3.65 0.30
C ARG A 43 -16.80 -2.35 0.40
N GLN A 44 -15.53 -2.48 0.76
CA GLN A 44 -14.58 -1.36 0.83
C GLN A 44 -15.04 -0.29 1.83
N ILE A 45 -15.23 -0.72 3.05
CA ILE A 45 -15.50 0.17 4.20
C ILE A 45 -14.14 0.57 4.79
N SER A 46 -13.95 1.86 5.00
CA SER A 46 -12.72 2.37 5.61
C SER A 46 -12.75 2.22 7.13
N ALA A 47 -11.56 2.11 7.73
CA ALA A 47 -11.40 1.96 9.17
C ALA A 47 -12.22 2.96 10.04
N PRO A 48 -12.29 4.27 9.71
CA PRO A 48 -13.11 5.20 10.47
C PRO A 48 -14.61 4.89 10.45
N GLN A 49 -15.09 4.15 9.45
CA GLN A 49 -16.52 3.79 9.35
C GLN A 49 -16.85 2.48 10.06
N GLU A 50 -15.86 1.62 10.32
CA GLU A 50 -16.07 0.30 10.94
C GLU A 50 -16.82 0.43 12.27
N GLY A 51 -16.28 1.16 13.25
CA GLY A 51 -16.91 1.35 14.55
C GLY A 51 -18.26 2.09 14.50
N LEU A 52 -18.46 2.98 13.53
CA LEU A 52 -19.74 3.66 13.36
C LEU A 52 -20.84 2.70 12.87
N LEU A 53 -20.47 1.77 11.99
CA LEU A 53 -21.38 0.75 11.47
C LEU A 53 -21.70 -0.32 12.51
N GLU A 54 -20.70 -0.79 13.26
CA GLU A 54 -20.88 -1.73 14.38
C GLU A 54 -21.85 -1.17 15.43
N ASN A 55 -21.72 0.11 15.79
CA ASN A 55 -22.64 0.78 16.70
C ASN A 55 -24.09 0.86 16.19
N LYS A 56 -24.30 0.62 14.90
CA LYS A 56 -25.62 0.52 14.25
C LYS A 56 -26.06 -0.93 14.01
N GLY A 57 -25.34 -1.90 14.57
CA GLY A 57 -25.66 -3.32 14.45
C GLY A 57 -25.24 -3.96 13.12
N VAL A 58 -24.42 -3.28 12.32
CA VAL A 58 -23.86 -3.86 11.08
C VAL A 58 -22.68 -4.74 11.45
N GLN A 59 -22.67 -5.97 10.96
CA GLN A 59 -21.56 -6.88 11.14
C GLN A 59 -20.43 -6.53 10.17
N ILE A 60 -19.22 -6.32 10.70
CA ILE A 60 -18.02 -6.15 9.90
C ILE A 60 -17.34 -7.52 9.73
N ILE A 61 -17.10 -7.90 8.47
CA ILE A 61 -16.40 -9.14 8.11
C ILE A 61 -15.09 -8.76 7.44
N SER A 62 -13.97 -9.09 8.09
CA SER A 62 -12.63 -8.86 7.57
C SER A 62 -11.83 -10.16 7.62
N HIS A 63 -11.17 -10.46 6.52
CA HIS A 63 -10.26 -11.60 6.41
C HIS A 63 -8.94 -11.17 5.78
N GLY A 64 -7.83 -11.67 6.32
CA GLY A 64 -6.53 -11.54 5.68
C GLY A 64 -6.55 -12.15 4.29
N THR A 65 -6.02 -11.44 3.33
CA THR A 65 -5.84 -11.93 1.95
C THR A 65 -4.39 -12.35 1.74
N ASN A 66 -4.13 -13.10 0.67
CA ASN A 66 -2.75 -13.41 0.24
C ASN A 66 -2.13 -12.29 -0.60
N SER A 67 -2.63 -11.06 -0.45
CA SER A 67 -2.17 -9.86 -1.15
C SER A 67 -1.44 -8.90 -0.22
N ILE A 68 -0.63 -8.01 -0.79
CA ILE A 68 -0.04 -6.85 -0.12
C ILE A 68 -0.68 -5.60 -0.71
N ASN A 69 -1.50 -4.93 0.09
CA ASN A 69 -2.34 -3.86 -0.42
C ASN A 69 -1.62 -2.51 -0.59
N ASN A 70 -0.64 -2.21 0.25
CA ASN A 70 0.17 -1.01 0.16
C ASN A 70 1.64 -1.40 0.13
N GLN A 71 2.25 -1.32 -1.04
CA GLN A 71 3.65 -1.66 -1.24
C GLN A 71 4.36 -0.55 -1.99
N LEU A 72 5.56 -0.18 -1.54
CA LEU A 72 6.47 0.69 -2.25
C LEU A 72 7.57 -0.14 -2.91
N GLY A 73 7.72 0.02 -4.21
CA GLY A 73 8.76 -0.60 -5.00
C GLY A 73 9.79 0.42 -5.47
N PHE A 74 11.04 -0.02 -5.62
CA PHE A 74 12.16 0.80 -6.07
C PHE A 74 12.49 0.55 -7.53
N ARG A 75 12.73 1.61 -8.30
CA ARG A 75 13.35 1.54 -9.61
C ARG A 75 14.87 1.43 -9.46
N PHE A 76 15.39 0.22 -9.32
CA PHE A 76 16.82 -0.04 -9.07
C PHE A 76 17.77 0.51 -10.13
N ASN A 77 17.30 0.70 -11.35
CA ASN A 77 18.08 1.28 -12.45
C ASN A 77 18.12 2.82 -12.41
N HIS A 78 17.37 3.48 -11.52
CA HIS A 78 17.49 4.92 -11.32
C HIS A 78 18.78 5.25 -10.53
N PRO A 79 19.62 6.22 -10.97
CA PRO A 79 20.93 6.49 -10.38
C PRO A 79 20.92 6.68 -8.85
N PHE A 80 19.89 7.32 -8.29
CA PHE A 80 19.78 7.55 -6.84
C PHE A 80 19.44 6.27 -6.06
N LEU A 81 18.80 5.29 -6.70
CA LEU A 81 18.33 4.06 -6.09
C LEU A 81 19.22 2.85 -6.39
N GLN A 82 20.30 3.01 -7.16
CA GLN A 82 21.29 1.95 -7.37
C GLN A 82 22.04 1.64 -6.08
N ASP A 83 22.36 2.64 -5.27
CA ASP A 83 22.99 2.46 -3.98
C ASP A 83 21.99 1.83 -2.99
N LYS A 84 22.37 0.64 -2.49
CA LYS A 84 21.55 -0.11 -1.52
C LYS A 84 21.28 0.70 -0.26
N ARG A 85 22.25 1.49 0.20
CA ARG A 85 22.13 2.31 1.42
C ARG A 85 21.00 3.35 1.31
N VAL A 86 20.79 3.93 0.13
CA VAL A 86 19.67 4.86 -0.10
C VAL A 86 18.32 4.14 0.01
N ARG A 87 18.22 2.93 -0.52
CA ARG A 87 16.98 2.13 -0.40
C ARG A 87 16.71 1.71 1.04
N GLU A 88 17.73 1.26 1.75
CA GLU A 88 17.63 0.93 3.18
C GLU A 88 17.27 2.16 4.02
N ALA A 89 17.85 3.32 3.72
CA ALA A 89 17.50 4.58 4.36
C ALA A 89 16.01 4.94 4.16
N ILE A 90 15.46 4.73 2.98
CA ILE A 90 14.03 4.93 2.72
C ILE A 90 13.19 3.95 3.56
N ILE A 91 13.58 2.68 3.65
CA ILE A 91 12.88 1.66 4.43
C ILE A 91 12.86 2.04 5.92
N HIS A 92 14.02 2.37 6.49
CA HIS A 92 14.14 2.78 7.89
C HIS A 92 13.53 4.16 8.19
N GLY A 93 13.33 4.97 7.16
CA GLY A 93 12.74 6.30 7.28
C GLY A 93 11.21 6.33 7.32
N ILE A 94 10.53 5.21 7.14
CA ILE A 94 9.06 5.13 7.09
C ILE A 94 8.54 4.41 8.33
N ASP A 95 7.81 5.14 9.18
CA ASP A 95 7.05 4.59 10.31
C ASP A 95 5.74 3.96 9.80
N ARG A 96 5.81 2.68 9.47
CA ARG A 96 4.67 1.91 8.96
C ARG A 96 3.62 1.65 10.03
N GLU A 97 4.03 1.56 11.30
CA GLU A 97 3.12 1.37 12.43
C GLU A 97 2.29 2.64 12.68
N GLU A 98 2.92 3.82 12.56
CA GLU A 98 2.19 5.09 12.62
C GLU A 98 1.18 5.22 11.47
N ILE A 99 1.58 4.90 10.24
CA ILE A 99 0.67 4.91 9.08
C ILE A 99 -0.51 3.97 9.32
N LEU A 100 -0.25 2.75 9.82
CA LEU A 100 -1.30 1.79 10.13
C LEU A 100 -2.26 2.34 11.20
N ARG A 101 -1.72 2.86 12.31
CA ARG A 101 -2.52 3.39 13.43
C ARG A 101 -3.37 4.59 13.04
N VAL A 102 -2.86 5.46 12.17
CA VAL A 102 -3.54 6.71 11.77
C VAL A 102 -4.60 6.47 10.70
N LEU A 103 -4.32 5.61 9.72
CA LEU A 103 -5.15 5.47 8.53
C LEU A 103 -5.99 4.20 8.49
N PHE A 104 -5.66 3.21 9.29
CA PHE A 104 -6.28 1.89 9.24
C PHE A 104 -6.79 1.46 10.62
N SER A 105 -7.44 0.30 10.70
CA SER A 105 -7.91 -0.30 11.95
C SER A 105 -7.11 -1.56 12.30
N GLU A 106 -7.40 -2.14 13.47
CA GLU A 106 -6.80 -3.39 13.92
C GLU A 106 -7.09 -4.59 12.99
N SER A 107 -8.10 -4.47 12.13
CA SER A 107 -8.41 -5.47 11.11
C SER A 107 -7.38 -5.53 9.96
N TYR A 108 -6.45 -4.56 9.89
CA TYR A 108 -5.40 -4.49 8.88
C TYR A 108 -4.04 -4.89 9.45
N PRO A 109 -3.55 -6.10 9.15
CA PRO A 109 -2.23 -6.52 9.62
C PRO A 109 -1.10 -5.78 8.90
N LEU A 110 -0.05 -5.44 9.64
CA LEU A 110 1.17 -4.90 9.08
C LEU A 110 1.89 -5.98 8.26
N ALA A 111 2.29 -5.63 7.03
CA ALA A 111 3.05 -6.55 6.19
C ALA A 111 4.45 -6.81 6.77
N GLN A 112 4.81 -8.08 6.90
CA GLN A 112 6.09 -8.54 7.44
C GLN A 112 7.06 -9.03 6.36
N SER A 113 6.60 -9.11 5.12
CA SER A 113 7.37 -9.60 3.98
C SER A 113 6.74 -9.07 2.68
N SER A 114 7.41 -9.29 1.56
CA SER A 114 6.84 -9.10 0.22
C SER A 114 5.79 -10.16 -0.12
N VAL A 115 5.68 -11.22 0.68
CA VAL A 115 4.63 -12.25 0.60
C VAL A 115 3.75 -12.13 1.84
N ALA A 116 2.44 -12.16 1.67
CA ALA A 116 1.50 -12.09 2.79
C ALA A 116 1.61 -13.34 3.69
N GLN A 117 1.28 -13.19 4.98
CA GLN A 117 1.33 -14.30 5.95
C GLN A 117 0.53 -15.54 5.53
N THR A 118 -0.55 -15.35 4.79
CA THR A 118 -1.40 -16.41 4.25
C THR A 118 -0.85 -17.02 2.96
N GLY A 119 0.21 -16.43 2.39
CA GLY A 119 0.80 -16.86 1.14
C GLY A 119 1.80 -18.01 1.30
N LEU A 120 1.82 -18.91 0.33
CA LEU A 120 2.84 -19.96 0.28
C LEU A 120 4.23 -19.36 0.12
N GLY A 121 5.19 -19.81 0.94
CA GLY A 121 6.55 -19.28 0.94
C GLY A 121 6.72 -18.02 1.81
N PHE A 122 5.75 -17.67 2.62
CA PHE A 122 5.91 -16.60 3.61
C PHE A 122 7.11 -16.87 4.51
N LYS A 123 7.89 -15.82 4.71
CA LYS A 123 8.97 -15.77 5.68
C LYS A 123 8.94 -14.41 6.35
N ASP A 124 8.87 -14.39 7.67
CA ASP A 124 8.92 -13.14 8.42
C ASP A 124 10.27 -12.43 8.18
N GLN A 125 10.19 -11.21 7.71
CA GLN A 125 11.30 -10.30 7.44
C GLN A 125 11.10 -8.95 8.16
N SER A 126 10.22 -8.89 9.14
CA SER A 126 9.84 -7.65 9.84
C SER A 126 11.05 -6.88 10.38
N ALA A 127 12.09 -7.60 10.84
CA ALA A 127 13.34 -6.99 11.31
C ALA A 127 14.05 -6.11 10.26
N ALA A 128 13.86 -6.38 8.96
CA ALA A 128 14.43 -5.57 7.88
C ALA A 128 13.65 -4.26 7.63
N TYR A 129 12.50 -4.09 8.25
CA TYR A 129 11.59 -2.96 8.05
C TYR A 129 11.38 -2.12 9.32
N THR A 130 12.31 -2.16 10.24
CA THR A 130 12.26 -1.39 11.48
C THR A 130 12.36 0.11 11.18
N PHE A 131 11.47 0.91 11.78
CA PHE A 131 11.59 2.36 11.74
C PHE A 131 12.77 2.81 12.60
N ASP A 132 13.76 3.44 11.98
CA ASP A 132 14.95 3.98 12.61
C ASP A 132 15.46 5.20 11.82
N PRO A 133 14.96 6.40 12.14
CA PRO A 133 15.34 7.62 11.44
C PRO A 133 16.82 7.99 11.58
N GLU A 134 17.49 7.59 12.68
CA GLU A 134 18.91 7.85 12.86
C GLU A 134 19.75 6.93 11.96
N GLU A 135 19.39 5.66 11.84
CA GLU A 135 19.99 4.75 10.89
C GLU A 135 19.78 5.22 9.44
N SER A 136 18.57 5.71 9.13
CA SER A 136 18.29 6.31 7.82
C SER A 136 19.24 7.47 7.50
N LYS A 137 19.43 8.41 8.44
CA LYS A 137 20.37 9.52 8.26
C LYS A 137 21.81 9.06 8.10
N ARG A 138 22.25 8.08 8.91
CA ARG A 138 23.60 7.52 8.85
C ARG A 138 23.86 6.89 7.47
N LEU A 139 22.93 6.08 6.97
CA LEU A 139 23.03 5.44 5.65
C LEU A 139 23.11 6.46 4.51
N LEU A 140 22.31 7.52 4.57
CA LEU A 140 22.37 8.62 3.58
C LEU A 140 23.69 9.35 3.63
N ASP A 141 24.23 9.62 4.83
CA ASP A 141 25.52 10.26 5.01
C ASP A 141 26.66 9.42 4.45
N GLU A 142 26.66 8.10 4.68
CA GLU A 142 27.63 7.15 4.13
C GLU A 142 27.50 6.99 2.61
N ALA A 143 26.28 7.12 2.09
CA ALA A 143 26.04 7.13 0.65
C ALA A 143 26.47 8.45 -0.03
N GLY A 144 26.93 9.44 0.77
CA GLY A 144 27.43 10.73 0.29
C GLY A 144 26.33 11.80 0.12
N TRP A 145 25.12 11.55 0.57
CA TRP A 145 24.04 12.51 0.56
C TRP A 145 24.10 13.39 1.81
N LYS A 146 24.44 14.65 1.67
CA LYS A 146 24.60 15.62 2.78
C LYS A 146 23.43 16.59 2.84
N PRO A 147 23.04 17.06 4.05
CA PRO A 147 22.01 18.09 4.18
C PRO A 147 22.28 19.30 3.30
N GLY A 148 21.30 19.70 2.51
CA GLY A 148 21.34 20.91 1.70
C GLY A 148 20.75 22.13 2.44
N PRO A 149 20.85 23.33 1.85
CA PRO A 149 20.42 24.58 2.50
C PRO A 149 18.91 24.69 2.71
N ASP A 150 18.13 23.95 1.94
CA ASP A 150 16.66 23.87 2.03
C ASP A 150 16.15 22.63 2.78
N GLY A 151 17.07 21.93 3.48
CA GLY A 151 16.76 20.71 4.21
C GLY A 151 16.77 19.44 3.35
N ILE A 152 16.74 19.55 2.01
CA ILE A 152 16.82 18.39 1.12
C ILE A 152 18.29 18.01 0.92
N ARG A 153 18.58 16.72 1.01
CA ARG A 153 19.95 16.20 0.84
C ARG A 153 20.46 16.36 -0.58
N VAL A 154 21.76 16.63 -0.68
CA VAL A 154 22.46 16.89 -1.95
C VAL A 154 23.70 15.99 -2.07
N LYS A 155 23.92 15.46 -3.27
CA LYS A 155 25.15 14.75 -3.66
C LYS A 155 25.52 15.15 -5.08
N ASP A 156 26.79 15.50 -5.31
CA ASP A 156 27.33 15.91 -6.63
C ASP A 156 26.47 17.01 -7.30
N GLY A 157 26.02 17.99 -6.51
CA GLY A 157 25.16 19.08 -6.97
C GLY A 157 23.70 18.70 -7.26
N LYS A 158 23.31 17.46 -7.07
CA LYS A 158 21.94 16.96 -7.30
C LYS A 158 21.20 16.81 -5.98
N ARG A 159 19.96 17.30 -5.93
CA ARG A 159 19.06 17.13 -4.78
C ARG A 159 18.44 15.72 -4.79
N LEU A 160 18.25 15.15 -3.60
CA LEU A 160 17.59 13.85 -3.43
C LEU A 160 16.07 14.04 -3.52
N VAL A 161 15.59 14.09 -4.75
CA VAL A 161 14.15 14.18 -5.07
C VAL A 161 13.75 12.93 -5.83
N LEU A 162 12.71 12.26 -5.35
CA LEU A 162 12.13 11.09 -5.98
C LEU A 162 10.66 11.36 -6.29
N ARG A 163 10.18 10.81 -7.39
CA ARG A 163 8.78 10.89 -7.78
C ARG A 163 8.06 9.59 -7.51
N SER A 164 6.83 9.72 -7.05
CA SER A 164 5.95 8.60 -6.77
C SER A 164 4.58 8.79 -7.40
N ASN A 165 3.88 7.70 -7.61
CA ASN A 165 2.47 7.65 -7.96
C ASN A 165 1.63 7.32 -6.72
N THR A 166 0.31 7.43 -6.86
CA THR A 166 -0.66 6.83 -5.95
C THR A 166 -1.24 5.56 -6.58
N ALA A 167 -1.52 4.54 -5.77
CA ALA A 167 -2.07 3.27 -6.26
C ALA A 167 -3.60 3.32 -6.25
N LEU A 168 -4.18 4.08 -7.16
CA LEU A 168 -5.63 4.13 -7.31
C LEU A 168 -6.17 2.84 -7.96
N PRO A 169 -7.30 2.30 -7.52
CA PRO A 169 -8.28 2.76 -6.51
C PRO A 169 -8.02 2.22 -5.09
N GLN A 170 -6.79 2.02 -4.70
CA GLN A 170 -6.39 1.49 -3.41
C GLN A 170 -6.93 2.36 -2.26
N PRO A 171 -7.59 1.81 -1.24
CA PRO A 171 -8.06 2.59 -0.10
C PRO A 171 -6.91 3.34 0.58
N ARG A 172 -7.12 4.61 0.86
CA ARG A 172 -6.18 5.49 1.57
C ARG A 172 -4.82 5.68 0.88
N SER A 173 -4.68 5.27 -0.38
CA SER A 173 -3.42 5.36 -1.12
C SER A 173 -2.81 6.77 -1.10
N LYS A 174 -3.66 7.78 -1.23
CA LYS A 174 -3.24 9.18 -1.26
C LYS A 174 -2.71 9.63 0.10
N GLU A 175 -3.43 9.31 1.16
CA GLU A 175 -3.06 9.64 2.53
C GLU A 175 -1.80 8.89 2.97
N VAL A 176 -1.67 7.60 2.60
CA VAL A 176 -0.44 6.82 2.83
C VAL A 176 0.76 7.52 2.20
N MET A 177 0.65 7.91 0.92
CA MET A 177 1.75 8.58 0.23
C MET A 177 2.06 9.97 0.79
N THR A 178 1.07 10.69 1.30
CA THR A 178 1.29 11.97 2.00
C THR A 178 2.09 11.76 3.28
N MET A 179 1.74 10.76 4.10
CA MET A 179 2.52 10.45 5.31
C MET A 179 3.95 10.01 4.97
N VAL A 180 4.13 9.18 3.94
CA VAL A 180 5.47 8.79 3.46
C VAL A 180 6.27 10.01 3.00
N GLN A 181 5.64 10.95 2.29
CA GLN A 181 6.27 12.21 1.86
C GLN A 181 6.76 13.03 3.06
N ASP A 182 5.93 13.18 4.09
CA ASP A 182 6.26 13.95 5.29
C ASP A 182 7.38 13.29 6.09
N GLN A 183 7.30 11.98 6.33
CA GLN A 183 8.30 11.22 7.09
C GLN A 183 9.67 11.24 6.39
N LEU A 184 9.72 11.00 5.08
CA LEU A 184 10.96 11.04 4.31
C LEU A 184 11.49 12.46 4.13
N GLY A 185 10.60 13.44 4.04
CA GLY A 185 10.94 14.87 4.00
C GLY A 185 11.71 15.31 5.24
N ALA A 186 11.34 14.83 6.42
CA ALA A 186 12.05 15.08 7.68
C ALA A 186 13.50 14.55 7.70
N LEU A 187 13.82 13.61 6.81
CA LEU A 187 15.15 13.02 6.63
C LEU A 187 15.96 13.67 5.48
N GLY A 188 15.33 14.62 4.78
CA GLY A 188 15.92 15.30 3.62
C GLY A 188 15.74 14.54 2.29
N ILE A 189 14.80 13.62 2.21
CA ILE A 189 14.38 12.95 0.96
C ILE A 189 13.08 13.59 0.51
N ALA A 190 13.10 14.39 -0.56
CA ALA A 190 11.88 14.95 -1.11
C ALA A 190 11.14 13.92 -1.96
N ILE A 191 9.84 13.77 -1.72
CA ILE A 191 8.95 12.94 -2.55
C ILE A 191 7.97 13.86 -3.29
N GLU A 192 7.97 13.80 -4.61
CA GLU A 192 6.98 14.45 -5.46
C GLU A 192 5.92 13.42 -5.86
N ILE A 193 4.68 13.64 -5.42
CA ILE A 193 3.56 12.75 -5.77
C ILE A 193 2.96 13.23 -7.08
N ASN A 194 3.01 12.39 -8.12
CA ASN A 194 2.46 12.73 -9.43
C ASN A 194 0.94 12.90 -9.36
N PRO A 195 0.40 13.99 -9.91
CA PRO A 195 -1.04 14.18 -10.00
C PRO A 195 -1.65 13.33 -11.12
N GLY A 196 -2.96 13.18 -11.11
CA GLY A 196 -3.71 12.60 -12.20
C GLY A 196 -4.71 11.52 -11.78
N ASP A 197 -5.51 11.11 -12.76
CA ASP A 197 -6.43 9.99 -12.63
C ASP A 197 -5.69 8.63 -12.71
N GLN A 198 -6.42 7.55 -12.55
CA GLN A 198 -5.85 6.20 -12.56
C GLN A 198 -5.11 5.88 -13.87
N ALA A 199 -5.61 6.33 -15.02
CA ALA A 199 -4.98 6.05 -16.30
C ALA A 199 -3.63 6.77 -16.43
N THR A 200 -3.57 8.03 -16.01
CA THR A 200 -2.34 8.84 -15.94
C THR A 200 -1.33 8.23 -14.97
N GLN A 201 -1.77 7.88 -13.76
CA GLN A 201 -0.94 7.24 -12.74
C GLN A 201 -0.33 5.93 -13.25
N ASN A 202 -1.13 5.08 -13.90
CA ASN A 202 -0.67 3.82 -14.47
C ASN A 202 0.31 4.02 -15.64
N ALA A 203 0.11 5.05 -16.46
CA ALA A 203 1.03 5.39 -17.54
C ALA A 203 2.38 5.91 -16.99
N ASP A 204 2.34 6.80 -16.02
CA ASP A 204 3.54 7.37 -15.39
C ASP A 204 4.34 6.31 -14.63
N ALA A 205 3.68 5.38 -13.95
CA ALA A 205 4.32 4.28 -13.25
C ALA A 205 5.14 3.35 -14.16
N LYS A 206 4.97 3.39 -15.48
CA LYS A 206 5.79 2.63 -16.44
C LYS A 206 7.11 3.32 -16.79
N SER A 207 7.26 4.61 -16.47
CA SER A 207 8.43 5.41 -16.82
C SER A 207 9.31 5.65 -15.60
N ILE A 208 10.60 5.30 -15.71
CA ILE A 208 11.60 5.56 -14.66
C ILE A 208 11.82 7.07 -14.43
N ASP A 209 11.68 7.88 -15.48
CA ASP A 209 11.87 9.33 -15.38
C ASP A 209 10.71 10.02 -14.64
N LYS A 210 9.54 9.35 -14.62
CA LYS A 210 8.34 9.88 -14.00
C LYS A 210 8.05 9.30 -12.61
N VAL A 211 8.45 8.04 -12.35
CA VAL A 211 8.21 7.36 -11.08
C VAL A 211 9.43 6.51 -10.72
N GLN A 212 10.09 6.84 -9.65
CA GLN A 212 11.26 6.10 -9.12
C GLN A 212 10.88 5.25 -7.91
N LEU A 213 9.93 5.75 -7.10
CA LEU A 213 9.36 5.05 -5.96
C LEU A 213 7.89 4.77 -6.30
N TYR A 214 7.58 3.56 -6.75
CA TYR A 214 6.24 3.26 -7.21
C TYR A 214 5.38 2.61 -6.13
N HIS A 215 4.21 3.18 -5.91
CA HIS A 215 3.20 2.67 -4.99
C HIS A 215 2.25 1.75 -5.76
N ILE A 216 2.14 0.51 -5.32
CA ILE A 216 1.33 -0.53 -5.97
C ILE A 216 0.60 -1.40 -4.97
N MET A 217 -0.38 -2.13 -5.50
CA MET A 217 -1.02 -3.27 -4.85
C MET A 217 -0.56 -4.55 -5.52
N VAL A 218 -0.18 -5.53 -4.72
CA VAL A 218 0.01 -6.91 -5.18
C VAL A 218 -1.25 -7.68 -4.84
N GLY A 219 -2.12 -7.87 -5.83
CA GLY A 219 -3.47 -8.42 -5.62
C GLY A 219 -3.52 -9.90 -5.20
N ARG A 220 -2.42 -10.63 -5.39
CA ARG A 220 -2.27 -12.04 -4.99
C ARG A 220 -0.78 -12.41 -4.95
N ALA A 221 -0.44 -13.39 -4.14
CA ALA A 221 0.93 -13.85 -3.95
C ALA A 221 1.16 -15.23 -4.62
N ASP A 222 0.69 -15.39 -5.85
CA ASP A 222 1.00 -16.57 -6.66
C ASP A 222 2.44 -16.50 -7.18
N TYR A 223 3.07 -17.62 -7.44
CA TYR A 223 4.47 -17.67 -7.87
C TYR A 223 4.76 -16.88 -9.15
N ASP A 224 3.87 -16.90 -10.11
CA ASP A 224 3.99 -16.15 -11.37
C ASP A 224 3.93 -14.63 -11.14
N VAL A 225 3.10 -14.17 -10.20
CA VAL A 225 3.04 -12.76 -9.81
C VAL A 225 4.32 -12.34 -9.10
N ILE A 226 4.80 -13.14 -8.13
CA ILE A 226 6.06 -12.88 -7.43
C ILE A 226 7.22 -12.88 -8.42
N ALA A 227 7.29 -13.87 -9.30
CA ALA A 227 8.33 -13.94 -10.32
C ALA A 227 8.30 -12.72 -11.26
N SER A 228 7.11 -12.30 -11.72
CA SER A 228 6.99 -11.14 -12.62
C SER A 228 7.37 -9.82 -11.98
N MET A 229 7.25 -9.70 -10.65
CA MET A 229 7.55 -8.47 -9.91
C MET A 229 9.01 -8.38 -9.45
N TYR A 230 9.63 -9.51 -9.13
CA TYR A 230 10.94 -9.57 -8.47
C TYR A 230 12.02 -10.29 -9.26
N SER A 231 11.69 -10.99 -10.35
CA SER A 231 12.71 -11.55 -11.23
C SER A 231 13.34 -10.47 -12.11
N VAL A 232 14.65 -10.57 -12.28
CA VAL A 232 15.48 -9.70 -13.13
C VAL A 232 15.58 -10.31 -14.52
#